data_2a6ef0d5560486b8306468812caa3431
#
_entry.id   2a6ef0d5560486b8306468812caa3431
#
_cell.length_a   1.000
_cell.length_b   1.000
_cell.length_c   1.000
_cell.angle_alpha   90.00
_cell.angle_beta   90.00
_cell.angle_gamma   90.00
#
_symmetry.space_group_name_H-M   'P 1'
#
loop_
_entity.id
_entity.type
_entity.pdbx_description
1 polymer ?
#
loop_
_entity_poly.entity_id
_entity_poly.type
_entity_poly.pdbx_seq_one_letter_code
_entity_poly.pdbx_strand_id
1 'polypeptide(L)'
;MRNIASAISIICLLASPVIAQDLTALVNAQAPGLVETYKGLHSHPELSHHEEHTSALLAAELRKAGYTVTEHIGKYPDGSQAYGIVAILNNGAGPRLLIRADMDGLPVREETGVSYASHVTAKDAAGRDAGVMHACGHDVHMTTLIGTARVLAALKSQWHGTLMLVGQPSEETIDGAKAMIADHLYERFGTPDLAIALHDIIEEEQEI
;
A
#
# COMPACT_ATOMS: atom_id res chain seq x y z
N MET A 1 -2.23 42.60 -62.77
CA MET A 1 -1.95 41.25 -62.30
C MET A 1 -1.17 41.42 -60.99
N ARG A 2 -1.80 41.17 -59.82
CA ARG A 2 -1.16 41.31 -58.47
C ARG A 2 -0.89 39.89 -57.97
N ASN A 3 0.39 39.53 -57.84
CA ASN A 3 0.81 38.26 -57.24
C ASN A 3 0.68 38.37 -55.71
N ILE A 4 -0.19 37.55 -55.14
CA ILE A 4 -0.29 37.35 -53.68
C ILE A 4 0.59 36.16 -53.36
N ALA A 5 1.76 36.40 -52.73
CA ALA A 5 2.58 35.37 -52.18
C ALA A 5 2.03 34.97 -50.80
N SER A 6 1.45 33.79 -50.70
CA SER A 6 1.06 33.20 -49.38
C SER A 6 2.30 32.68 -48.67
N ALA A 7 2.65 33.32 -47.56
CA ALA A 7 3.66 32.80 -46.65
C ALA A 7 3.05 31.70 -45.74
N ILE A 8 3.44 30.45 -45.94
CA ILE A 8 3.10 29.35 -45.05
C ILE A 8 4.08 29.38 -43.89
N SER A 9 3.60 29.80 -42.71
CA SER A 9 4.37 29.68 -41.49
C SER A 9 4.31 28.25 -40.98
N ILE A 10 5.39 27.51 -41.11
CA ILE A 10 5.57 26.18 -40.49
C ILE A 10 5.86 26.42 -39.00
N ILE A 11 4.86 26.17 -38.13
CA ILE A 11 5.05 26.10 -36.70
C ILE A 11 5.68 24.75 -36.40
N CYS A 12 6.98 24.70 -36.22
CA CYS A 12 7.66 23.55 -35.64
C CYS A 12 7.28 23.45 -34.14
N LEU A 13 6.34 22.57 -33.83
CA LEU A 13 6.15 22.11 -32.47
C LEU A 13 7.42 21.34 -32.05
N LEU A 14 8.28 22.00 -31.27
CA LEU A 14 9.36 21.34 -30.58
C LEU A 14 8.72 20.47 -29.48
N ALA A 15 8.44 19.20 -29.82
CA ALA A 15 8.15 18.19 -28.83
C ALA A 15 9.43 18.01 -27.98
N SER A 16 9.43 18.60 -26.77
CA SER A 16 10.48 18.29 -25.80
C SER A 16 10.46 16.80 -25.54
N PRO A 17 11.60 16.09 -25.60
CA PRO A 17 11.64 14.68 -25.26
C PRO A 17 11.20 14.57 -23.78
N VAL A 18 10.06 13.91 -23.55
CA VAL A 18 9.69 13.45 -22.21
C VAL A 18 10.76 12.40 -21.85
N ILE A 19 11.75 12.79 -21.07
CA ILE A 19 12.73 11.84 -20.54
C ILE A 19 11.93 10.93 -19.60
N ALA A 20 11.71 9.70 -20.04
CA ALA A 20 11.10 8.68 -19.19
C ALA A 20 11.99 8.57 -17.94
N GLN A 21 11.40 8.84 -16.78
CA GLN A 21 12.10 8.73 -15.52
C GLN A 21 12.52 7.27 -15.34
N ASP A 22 13.79 7.02 -15.04
CA ASP A 22 14.29 5.66 -14.85
C ASP A 22 13.64 5.03 -13.62
N LEU A 23 12.71 4.11 -13.86
CA LEU A 23 11.97 3.41 -12.80
C LEU A 23 12.92 2.66 -11.86
N THR A 24 13.97 2.04 -12.41
CA THR A 24 14.96 1.32 -11.61
C THR A 24 15.70 2.25 -10.66
N ALA A 25 16.07 3.43 -11.12
CA ALA A 25 16.73 4.42 -10.26
C ALA A 25 15.79 4.93 -9.16
N LEU A 26 14.50 5.15 -9.46
CA LEU A 26 13.49 5.54 -8.47
C LEU A 26 13.31 4.46 -7.40
N VAL A 27 13.17 3.20 -7.80
CA VAL A 27 13.01 2.07 -6.87
C VAL A 27 14.25 1.92 -5.99
N ASN A 28 15.45 1.92 -6.59
CA ASN A 28 16.71 1.79 -5.85
C ASN A 28 16.93 2.92 -4.85
N ALA A 29 16.50 4.13 -5.16
CA ALA A 29 16.56 5.27 -4.22
C ALA A 29 15.65 5.10 -3.01
N GLN A 30 14.54 4.35 -3.11
CA GLN A 30 13.63 4.08 -2.02
C GLN A 30 14.09 2.92 -1.12
N ALA A 31 14.82 1.95 -1.68
CA ALA A 31 15.12 0.67 -1.02
C ALA A 31 15.72 0.81 0.39
N PRO A 32 16.72 1.67 0.68
CA PRO A 32 17.28 1.77 2.02
C PRO A 32 16.23 2.19 3.07
N GLY A 33 15.40 3.19 2.76
CA GLY A 33 14.34 3.65 3.66
C GLY A 33 13.21 2.63 3.84
N LEU A 34 12.91 1.87 2.78
CA LEU A 34 11.91 0.80 2.84
C LEU A 34 12.39 -0.37 3.70
N VAL A 35 13.68 -0.74 3.62
CA VAL A 35 14.26 -1.77 4.49
C VAL A 35 14.15 -1.39 5.96
N GLU A 36 14.37 -0.13 6.32
CA GLU A 36 14.20 0.32 7.70
C GLU A 36 12.71 0.32 8.13
N THR A 37 11.80 0.70 7.24
CA THR A 37 10.34 0.59 7.48
C THR A 37 9.93 -0.87 7.69
N TYR A 38 10.40 -1.78 6.84
CA TYR A 38 10.20 -3.23 6.97
C TYR A 38 10.66 -3.74 8.33
N LYS A 39 11.91 -3.45 8.74
CA LYS A 39 12.44 -3.89 10.04
C LYS A 39 11.63 -3.33 11.21
N GLY A 40 11.15 -2.09 11.09
CA GLY A 40 10.29 -1.47 12.09
C GLY A 40 8.95 -2.19 12.24
N LEU A 41 8.29 -2.53 11.13
CA LEU A 41 7.06 -3.32 11.12
C LEU A 41 7.30 -4.73 11.65
N HIS A 42 8.35 -5.41 11.16
CA HIS A 42 8.71 -6.77 11.55
C HIS A 42 8.93 -6.91 13.06
N SER A 43 9.60 -5.94 13.68
CA SER A 43 9.90 -5.97 15.11
C SER A 43 8.72 -5.58 16.01
N HIS A 44 7.63 -5.03 15.47
CA HIS A 44 6.47 -4.55 16.21
C HIS A 44 5.15 -5.02 15.60
N PRO A 45 4.96 -6.33 15.38
CA PRO A 45 3.72 -6.85 14.81
C PRO A 45 2.55 -6.73 15.80
N GLU A 46 1.35 -6.54 15.26
CA GLU A 46 0.11 -6.52 16.02
C GLU A 46 -0.84 -7.61 15.50
N LEU A 47 -1.58 -8.25 16.40
CA LEU A 47 -2.56 -9.29 16.03
C LEU A 47 -3.77 -8.68 15.30
N SER A 48 -4.50 -9.53 14.58
CA SER A 48 -5.84 -9.19 14.05
C SER A 48 -6.69 -8.50 15.12
N HIS A 49 -7.45 -7.48 14.73
CA HIS A 49 -8.28 -6.61 15.58
C HIS A 49 -7.51 -5.64 16.49
N HIS A 50 -6.17 -5.64 16.45
CA HIS A 50 -5.31 -4.82 17.33
C HIS A 50 -4.26 -4.01 16.55
N GLU A 51 -4.41 -3.82 15.24
CA GLU A 51 -3.44 -3.21 14.32
C GLU A 51 -3.39 -1.67 14.42
N GLU A 52 -3.55 -1.11 15.62
CA GLU A 52 -3.66 0.34 15.82
C GLU A 52 -2.38 1.09 15.40
N HIS A 53 -1.22 0.64 15.88
CA HIS A 53 0.06 1.29 15.57
C HIS A 53 0.50 1.00 14.14
N THR A 54 0.28 -0.21 13.67
CA THR A 54 0.57 -0.63 12.29
C THR A 54 -0.22 0.20 11.29
N SER A 55 -1.52 0.35 11.51
CA SER A 55 -2.41 1.19 10.70
C SER A 55 -1.96 2.66 10.70
N ALA A 56 -1.66 3.22 11.88
CA ALA A 56 -1.20 4.59 12.01
C ALA A 56 0.13 4.85 11.29
N LEU A 57 1.08 3.91 11.35
CA LEU A 57 2.35 3.99 10.63
C LEU A 57 2.11 4.00 9.11
N LEU A 58 1.34 3.03 8.60
CA LEU A 58 1.02 2.94 7.18
C LEU A 58 0.30 4.20 6.70
N ALA A 59 -0.68 4.71 7.46
CA ALA A 59 -1.38 5.96 7.16
C ALA A 59 -0.43 7.15 7.10
N ALA A 60 0.52 7.27 8.02
CA ALA A 60 1.50 8.34 8.04
C ALA A 60 2.42 8.30 6.81
N GLU A 61 2.90 7.12 6.41
CA GLU A 61 3.76 6.96 5.24
C GLU A 61 3.03 7.28 3.93
N LEU A 62 1.76 6.89 3.81
CA LEU A 62 0.95 7.22 2.64
C LEU A 62 0.60 8.72 2.56
N ARG A 63 0.39 9.39 3.71
CA ARG A 63 0.25 10.86 3.74
C ARG A 63 1.54 11.56 3.31
N LYS A 64 2.71 11.11 3.75
CA LYS A 64 4.02 11.64 3.29
C LYS A 64 4.21 11.49 1.78
N ALA A 65 3.67 10.41 1.20
CA ALA A 65 3.67 10.19 -0.25
C ALA A 65 2.64 11.06 -1.02
N GLY A 66 1.83 11.86 -0.31
CA GLY A 66 0.89 12.81 -0.91
C GLY A 66 -0.52 12.26 -1.13
N TYR A 67 -0.89 11.15 -0.49
CA TYR A 67 -2.24 10.61 -0.54
C TYR A 67 -3.14 11.25 0.52
N THR A 68 -4.43 11.37 0.21
CA THR A 68 -5.47 11.68 1.20
C THR A 68 -5.86 10.37 1.88
N VAL A 69 -5.61 10.26 3.19
CA VAL A 69 -5.80 9.01 3.96
C VAL A 69 -6.97 9.14 4.93
N THR A 70 -7.85 8.17 4.89
CA THR A 70 -8.92 7.94 5.87
C THR A 70 -8.60 6.68 6.65
N GLU A 71 -8.60 6.78 7.96
CA GLU A 71 -8.32 5.72 8.93
C GLU A 71 -9.60 5.16 9.53
N HIS A 72 -9.47 4.04 10.24
CA HIS A 72 -10.57 3.37 10.95
C HIS A 72 -11.74 3.01 10.01
N ILE A 73 -11.40 2.39 8.87
CA ILE A 73 -12.38 1.87 7.93
C ILE A 73 -12.69 0.43 8.28
N GLY A 74 -13.96 0.17 8.56
CA GLY A 74 -14.48 -1.17 8.86
C GLY A 74 -15.21 -1.22 10.20
N LYS A 75 -16.25 -2.04 10.24
CA LYS A 75 -17.01 -2.37 11.45
C LYS A 75 -17.19 -3.87 11.55
N TYR A 76 -16.80 -4.41 12.71
CA TYR A 76 -17.04 -5.81 13.02
C TYR A 76 -18.50 -6.05 13.46
N PRO A 77 -18.98 -7.30 13.42
CA PRO A 77 -20.37 -7.62 13.80
C PRO A 77 -20.74 -7.27 15.23
N ASP A 78 -19.77 -7.23 16.14
CA ASP A 78 -19.96 -6.83 17.54
C ASP A 78 -20.04 -5.30 17.74
N GLY A 79 -19.86 -4.54 16.64
CA GLY A 79 -19.88 -3.08 16.63
C GLY A 79 -18.53 -2.43 16.88
N SER A 80 -17.47 -3.20 17.14
CA SER A 80 -16.11 -2.67 17.29
C SER A 80 -15.57 -2.11 15.96
N GLN A 81 -14.67 -1.13 16.06
CA GLN A 81 -14.09 -0.45 14.93
C GLN A 81 -12.86 -1.22 14.44
N ALA A 82 -12.74 -1.40 13.12
CA ALA A 82 -11.55 -1.95 12.52
C ALA A 82 -10.50 -0.86 12.25
N TYR A 83 -9.25 -1.28 12.13
CA TYR A 83 -8.11 -0.39 11.84
C TYR A 83 -7.80 -0.26 10.35
N GLY A 84 -8.76 -0.55 9.47
CA GLY A 84 -8.60 -0.41 8.03
C GLY A 84 -8.28 1.02 7.61
N ILE A 85 -7.49 1.17 6.55
CA ILE A 85 -7.19 2.47 5.94
C ILE A 85 -7.49 2.47 4.45
N VAL A 86 -7.87 3.64 3.94
CA VAL A 86 -8.01 3.92 2.51
C VAL A 86 -7.24 5.20 2.20
N ALA A 87 -6.34 5.13 1.24
CA ALA A 87 -5.56 6.25 0.77
C ALA A 87 -5.84 6.51 -0.71
N ILE A 88 -6.24 7.74 -1.03
CA ILE A 88 -6.63 8.16 -2.38
C ILE A 88 -5.63 9.16 -2.95
N LEU A 89 -5.18 8.90 -4.17
CA LEU A 89 -4.42 9.85 -4.98
C LEU A 89 -5.14 10.02 -6.32
N ASN A 90 -5.76 11.18 -6.51
CA ASN A 90 -6.41 11.54 -7.76
C ASN A 90 -5.41 12.24 -8.70
N ASN A 91 -5.37 11.81 -9.95
CA ASN A 91 -4.54 12.37 -11.00
C ASN A 91 -5.34 12.54 -12.32
N GLY A 92 -6.49 13.18 -12.24
CA GLY A 92 -7.35 13.46 -13.39
C GLY A 92 -8.31 12.33 -13.75
N ALA A 93 -8.99 12.49 -14.90
CA ALA A 93 -9.93 11.50 -15.38
C ALA A 93 -9.22 10.22 -15.84
N GLY A 94 -9.77 9.06 -15.52
CA GLY A 94 -9.19 7.77 -15.89
C GLY A 94 -9.66 6.65 -14.97
N PRO A 95 -9.11 5.44 -15.13
CA PRO A 95 -9.50 4.29 -14.32
C PRO A 95 -9.12 4.47 -12.86
N ARG A 96 -9.84 3.75 -12.00
CA ARG A 96 -9.53 3.59 -10.58
C ARG A 96 -8.83 2.26 -10.37
N LEU A 97 -7.60 2.31 -9.89
CA LEU A 97 -6.81 1.14 -9.53
C LEU A 97 -6.78 1.01 -8.01
N LEU A 98 -7.23 -0.14 -7.49
CA LEU A 98 -7.05 -0.51 -6.10
C LEU A 98 -5.79 -1.38 -5.96
N ILE A 99 -4.96 -1.05 -4.95
CA ILE A 99 -3.84 -1.90 -4.53
C ILE A 99 -3.99 -2.16 -3.03
N ARG A 100 -3.92 -3.43 -2.63
CA ARG A 100 -4.17 -3.88 -1.25
C ARG A 100 -2.93 -4.48 -0.63
N ALA A 101 -2.69 -4.14 0.65
CA ALA A 101 -1.85 -4.90 1.58
C ALA A 101 -2.65 -5.22 2.84
N ASP A 102 -2.37 -6.37 3.44
CA ASP A 102 -2.80 -6.74 4.77
C ASP A 102 -1.85 -6.20 5.84
N MET A 103 -2.25 -6.23 7.12
CA MET A 103 -1.53 -5.50 8.16
C MET A 103 -1.25 -6.31 9.43
N ASP A 104 -2.02 -7.35 9.68
CA ASP A 104 -1.97 -8.10 10.94
C ASP A 104 -0.83 -9.13 11.00
N GLY A 105 -0.43 -9.47 12.21
CA GLY A 105 0.51 -10.55 12.52
C GLY A 105 -0.19 -11.75 13.13
N LEU A 106 0.55 -12.84 13.25
CA LEU A 106 0.09 -14.12 13.77
C LEU A 106 0.55 -14.34 15.22
N PRO A 107 -0.22 -15.11 16.05
CA PRO A 107 0.16 -15.47 17.41
C PRO A 107 1.24 -16.56 17.41
N VAL A 108 2.38 -16.26 16.80
CA VAL A 108 3.54 -17.15 16.62
C VAL A 108 4.76 -16.52 17.27
N ARG A 109 5.53 -17.30 18.03
CA ARG A 109 6.83 -16.86 18.54
C ARG A 109 7.85 -16.87 17.41
N GLU A 110 8.55 -15.78 17.23
CA GLU A 110 9.63 -15.70 16.25
C GLU A 110 10.89 -16.38 16.75
N GLU A 111 11.51 -17.21 15.91
CA GLU A 111 12.75 -17.95 16.17
C GLU A 111 13.77 -17.79 15.03
N THR A 112 13.65 -16.74 14.20
CA THR A 112 14.53 -16.49 13.05
C THR A 112 15.96 -16.13 13.46
N GLY A 113 16.14 -15.52 14.62
CA GLY A 113 17.46 -15.05 15.10
C GLY A 113 17.99 -13.80 14.38
N VAL A 114 17.20 -13.13 13.55
CA VAL A 114 17.59 -11.86 12.95
C VAL A 114 17.65 -10.75 14.01
N SER A 115 18.48 -9.73 13.79
CA SER A 115 18.70 -8.66 14.78
C SER A 115 17.48 -7.76 15.02
N TYR A 116 16.49 -7.82 14.15
CA TYR A 116 15.22 -7.09 14.22
C TYR A 116 14.03 -8.02 14.47
N ALA A 117 14.27 -9.23 14.98
CA ALA A 117 13.22 -10.18 15.33
C ALA A 117 12.21 -9.59 16.32
N SER A 118 10.96 -9.99 16.20
CA SER A 118 9.90 -9.59 17.12
C SER A 118 10.10 -10.24 18.51
N HIS A 119 9.94 -9.43 19.55
CA HIS A 119 9.83 -9.86 20.94
C HIS A 119 8.46 -9.49 21.53
N VAL A 120 7.51 -9.12 20.67
CA VAL A 120 6.15 -8.76 21.08
C VAL A 120 5.44 -9.97 21.63
N THR A 121 4.70 -9.78 22.72
CA THR A 121 3.78 -10.76 23.27
C THR A 121 2.41 -10.14 23.44
N ALA A 122 1.35 -10.89 23.12
CA ALA A 122 -0.03 -10.46 23.27
C ALA A 122 -0.92 -11.63 23.71
N LYS A 123 -2.16 -11.34 24.07
CA LYS A 123 -3.17 -12.39 24.29
C LYS A 123 -3.72 -12.87 22.95
N ASP A 124 -3.67 -14.18 22.71
CA ASP A 124 -4.35 -14.80 21.57
C ASP A 124 -5.88 -14.80 21.75
N ALA A 125 -6.61 -15.25 20.74
CA ALA A 125 -8.06 -15.35 20.77
C ALA A 125 -8.62 -16.24 21.91
N ALA A 126 -7.78 -17.12 22.48
CA ALA A 126 -8.12 -17.95 23.63
C ALA A 126 -7.70 -17.30 24.97
N GLY A 127 -7.18 -16.07 24.96
CA GLY A 127 -6.70 -15.35 26.14
C GLY A 127 -5.36 -15.83 26.70
N ARG A 128 -4.60 -16.63 25.95
CA ARG A 128 -3.27 -17.15 26.33
C ARG A 128 -2.18 -16.19 25.89
N ASP A 129 -1.10 -16.08 26.66
CA ASP A 129 0.08 -15.34 26.22
C ASP A 129 0.75 -16.05 25.02
N ALA A 130 0.95 -15.32 23.94
CA ALA A 130 1.61 -15.80 22.73
C ALA A 130 2.64 -14.76 22.25
N GLY A 131 3.72 -15.22 21.63
CA GLY A 131 4.56 -14.34 20.82
C GLY A 131 3.76 -13.86 19.60
N VAL A 132 4.14 -12.70 19.05
CA VAL A 132 3.53 -12.19 17.82
C VAL A 132 4.59 -12.01 16.76
N MET A 133 4.31 -12.43 15.53
CA MET A 133 5.24 -12.36 14.40
C MET A 133 4.48 -12.07 13.09
N HIS A 134 5.09 -11.32 12.18
CA HIS A 134 4.66 -11.28 10.78
C HIS A 134 5.12 -12.55 10.05
N ALA A 135 4.55 -13.71 10.43
CA ALA A 135 4.92 -15.00 9.84
C ALA A 135 4.28 -15.27 8.47
N CYS A 136 3.35 -14.42 8.03
CA CYS A 136 2.72 -14.44 6.72
C CYS A 136 3.21 -13.31 5.78
N GLY A 137 4.26 -12.55 6.17
CA GLY A 137 4.90 -11.54 5.32
C GLY A 137 4.12 -10.23 5.13
N HIS A 138 3.12 -9.93 5.97
CA HIS A 138 2.31 -8.71 5.82
C HIS A 138 3.13 -7.42 5.99
N ASP A 139 4.24 -7.45 6.71
CA ASP A 139 5.23 -6.38 6.79
C ASP A 139 5.93 -6.11 5.44
N VAL A 140 6.20 -7.15 4.64
CA VAL A 140 6.70 -7.03 3.25
C VAL A 140 5.62 -6.44 2.36
N HIS A 141 4.36 -6.88 2.52
CA HIS A 141 3.24 -6.36 1.72
C HIS A 141 3.01 -4.86 1.97
N MET A 142 2.98 -4.43 3.24
CA MET A 142 2.87 -3.02 3.61
C MET A 142 4.05 -2.19 3.11
N THR A 143 5.26 -2.70 3.26
CA THR A 143 6.48 -2.03 2.77
C THR A 143 6.44 -1.85 1.26
N THR A 144 6.00 -2.88 0.53
CA THR A 144 5.84 -2.83 -0.93
C THR A 144 4.76 -1.82 -1.32
N LEU A 145 3.64 -1.77 -0.58
CA LEU A 145 2.59 -0.77 -0.81
C LEU A 145 3.12 0.66 -0.62
N ILE A 146 3.89 0.92 0.43
CA ILE A 146 4.52 2.22 0.69
C ILE A 146 5.48 2.60 -0.45
N GLY A 147 6.35 1.68 -0.87
CA GLY A 147 7.27 1.90 -1.99
C GLY A 147 6.54 2.21 -3.29
N THR A 148 5.52 1.43 -3.61
CA THR A 148 4.64 1.62 -4.77
C THR A 148 3.95 2.99 -4.72
N ALA A 149 3.42 3.37 -3.56
CA ALA A 149 2.79 4.68 -3.36
C ALA A 149 3.74 5.84 -3.67
N ARG A 150 4.97 5.79 -3.17
CA ARG A 150 5.98 6.82 -3.38
C ARG A 150 6.40 6.92 -4.84
N VAL A 151 6.63 5.77 -5.50
CA VAL A 151 7.01 5.71 -6.92
C VAL A 151 5.89 6.24 -7.81
N LEU A 152 4.66 5.80 -7.63
CA LEU A 152 3.52 6.25 -8.41
C LEU A 152 3.22 7.74 -8.20
N ALA A 153 3.40 8.26 -6.99
CA ALA A 153 3.29 9.68 -6.72
C ALA A 153 4.38 10.52 -7.44
N ALA A 154 5.61 10.00 -7.52
CA ALA A 154 6.70 10.63 -8.28
C ALA A 154 6.44 10.60 -9.80
N LEU A 155 5.76 9.59 -10.29
CA LEU A 155 5.46 9.38 -11.71
C LEU A 155 4.11 9.96 -12.18
N LYS A 156 3.53 10.91 -11.45
CA LYS A 156 2.21 11.51 -11.80
C LYS A 156 2.09 12.02 -13.23
N SER A 157 3.20 12.47 -13.83
CA SER A 157 3.19 12.93 -15.23
C SER A 157 3.05 11.80 -16.26
N GLN A 158 3.15 10.54 -15.84
CA GLN A 158 3.17 9.37 -16.72
C GLN A 158 1.87 8.55 -16.66
N TRP A 159 0.94 8.90 -15.79
CA TRP A 159 -0.34 8.20 -15.66
C TRP A 159 -1.48 9.18 -15.34
N HIS A 160 -2.71 8.71 -15.48
CA HIS A 160 -3.93 9.44 -15.12
C HIS A 160 -4.96 8.48 -14.54
N GLY A 161 -5.91 9.01 -13.77
CA GLY A 161 -6.91 8.23 -13.06
C GLY A 161 -6.80 8.38 -11.55
N THR A 162 -7.26 7.38 -10.81
CA THR A 162 -7.27 7.39 -9.35
C THR A 162 -6.58 6.16 -8.80
N LEU A 163 -5.63 6.34 -7.89
CA LEU A 163 -5.07 5.26 -7.06
C LEU A 163 -5.84 5.20 -5.75
N MET A 164 -6.28 4.00 -5.39
CA MET A 164 -6.93 3.65 -4.14
C MET A 164 -6.09 2.59 -3.44
N LEU A 165 -5.31 2.99 -2.45
CA LEU A 165 -4.49 2.07 -1.67
C LEU A 165 -5.26 1.67 -0.42
N VAL A 166 -5.27 0.38 -0.12
CA VAL A 166 -6.02 -0.21 1.00
C VAL A 166 -5.06 -0.93 1.93
N GLY A 167 -5.01 -0.51 3.20
CA GLY A 167 -4.47 -1.32 4.29
C GLY A 167 -5.61 -2.11 4.92
N GLN A 168 -5.63 -3.42 4.70
CA GLN A 168 -6.68 -4.29 5.21
C GLN A 168 -6.27 -4.87 6.56
N PRO A 169 -7.07 -4.69 7.62
CA PRO A 169 -6.84 -5.33 8.91
C PRO A 169 -7.32 -6.79 8.87
N SER A 170 -6.92 -7.57 9.87
CA SER A 170 -7.54 -8.86 10.25
C SER A 170 -7.73 -9.83 9.09
N GLU A 171 -6.66 -10.02 8.30
CA GLU A 171 -6.65 -11.00 7.22
C GLU A 171 -6.66 -12.42 7.76
N GLU A 172 -5.87 -12.68 8.80
CA GLU A 172 -5.67 -14.00 9.43
C GLU A 172 -6.94 -14.53 10.14
N THR A 173 -7.87 -13.64 10.48
CA THR A 173 -9.19 -14.00 11.01
C THR A 173 -10.29 -14.02 9.93
N ILE A 174 -9.95 -13.67 8.67
CA ILE A 174 -10.84 -13.71 7.49
C ILE A 174 -12.08 -12.80 7.65
N ASP A 175 -11.99 -11.75 8.44
CA ASP A 175 -13.13 -10.86 8.72
C ASP A 175 -12.85 -9.37 8.45
N GLY A 176 -11.58 -8.94 8.37
CA GLY A 176 -11.24 -7.54 8.16
C GLY A 176 -11.74 -6.96 6.84
N ALA A 177 -11.58 -7.69 5.71
CA ALA A 177 -12.15 -7.25 4.44
C ALA A 177 -13.68 -7.14 4.49
N LYS A 178 -14.35 -8.08 5.17
CA LYS A 178 -15.81 -8.05 5.38
C LYS A 178 -16.21 -6.84 6.20
N ALA A 179 -15.46 -6.52 7.26
CA ALA A 179 -15.66 -5.35 8.10
C ALA A 179 -15.56 -4.05 7.29
N MET A 180 -14.55 -3.93 6.41
CA MET A 180 -14.39 -2.77 5.53
C MET A 180 -15.54 -2.63 4.53
N ILE A 181 -16.01 -3.73 3.94
CA ILE A 181 -17.15 -3.74 3.03
C ILE A 181 -18.43 -3.36 3.79
N ALA A 182 -18.64 -3.88 5.00
CA ALA A 182 -19.79 -3.54 5.84
C ALA A 182 -19.81 -2.05 6.24
N ASP A 183 -18.64 -1.39 6.30
CA ASP A 183 -18.52 0.05 6.50
C ASP A 183 -18.56 0.86 5.18
N HIS A 184 -19.18 0.29 4.14
CA HIS A 184 -19.44 0.95 2.86
C HIS A 184 -18.16 1.37 2.10
N LEU A 185 -17.14 0.53 2.08
CA LEU A 185 -15.85 0.80 1.43
C LEU A 185 -16.01 1.39 0.03
N TYR A 186 -16.77 0.72 -0.83
CA TYR A 186 -16.88 1.12 -2.24
C TYR A 186 -17.84 2.29 -2.44
N GLU A 187 -18.87 2.42 -1.63
CA GLU A 187 -19.80 3.56 -1.67
C GLU A 187 -19.12 4.86 -1.24
N ARG A 188 -18.22 4.78 -0.27
CA ARG A 188 -17.48 5.93 0.28
C ARG A 188 -16.30 6.35 -0.61
N PHE A 189 -15.58 5.39 -1.18
CA PHE A 189 -14.32 5.66 -1.88
C PHE A 189 -14.36 5.34 -3.38
N GLY A 190 -15.47 4.78 -3.86
CA GLY A 190 -15.70 4.40 -5.27
C GLY A 190 -15.26 2.98 -5.58
N THR A 191 -15.98 2.34 -6.49
CA THR A 191 -15.66 0.99 -6.99
C THR A 191 -14.42 1.05 -7.90
N PRO A 192 -13.42 0.18 -7.72
CA PRO A 192 -12.27 0.11 -8.60
C PRO A 192 -12.63 -0.54 -9.95
N ASP A 193 -11.95 -0.09 -11.01
CA ASP A 193 -11.99 -0.74 -12.33
C ASP A 193 -11.04 -1.93 -12.38
N LEU A 194 -9.94 -1.85 -11.61
CA LEU A 194 -8.91 -2.87 -11.49
C LEU A 194 -8.48 -2.99 -10.03
N ALA A 195 -8.14 -4.22 -9.59
CA ALA A 195 -7.62 -4.48 -8.26
C ALA A 195 -6.38 -5.38 -8.33
N ILE A 196 -5.38 -5.05 -7.50
CA ILE A 196 -4.15 -5.82 -7.35
C ILE A 196 -3.95 -6.09 -5.86
N ALA A 197 -3.67 -7.34 -5.52
CA ALA A 197 -3.15 -7.76 -4.22
C ALA A 197 -1.94 -8.65 -4.46
N LEU A 198 -0.88 -8.43 -3.70
CA LEU A 198 0.33 -9.25 -3.74
C LEU A 198 0.37 -10.08 -2.46
N HIS A 199 0.93 -11.27 -2.57
CA HIS A 199 1.23 -12.12 -1.43
C HIS A 199 2.57 -12.81 -1.68
N ASP A 200 3.45 -12.81 -0.70
CA ASP A 200 4.66 -13.62 -0.72
C ASP A 200 4.29 -15.09 -0.44
N ILE A 201 5.02 -16.00 -1.06
CA ILE A 201 4.84 -17.43 -0.86
C ILE A 201 6.19 -18.05 -0.56
N ILE A 202 6.18 -19.10 0.26
CA ILE A 202 7.38 -19.92 0.48
C ILE A 202 7.42 -20.95 -0.65
N GLU A 203 8.27 -20.70 -1.65
CA GLU A 203 8.62 -21.69 -2.67
C GLU A 203 10.09 -22.06 -2.54
N GLU A 204 10.44 -23.31 -2.87
CA GLU A 204 11.84 -23.68 -3.05
C GLU A 204 12.45 -22.81 -4.16
N GLU A 205 13.65 -22.29 -3.92
CA GLU A 205 14.40 -21.50 -4.90
C GLU A 205 14.50 -22.31 -6.20
N GLN A 206 13.73 -21.92 -7.22
CA GLN A 206 13.91 -22.48 -8.55
C GLN A 206 15.15 -21.81 -9.14
N GLU A 207 16.21 -22.59 -9.37
CA GLU A 207 17.35 -22.13 -10.18
C GLU A 207 16.81 -21.73 -11.57
N ILE A 208 16.96 -20.44 -11.89
CA ILE A 208 16.60 -19.84 -13.18
C ILE A 208 17.81 -19.96 -14.13
#